data_49c7dfa67c8d5d57614ee4146b1156b0
#
_entry.id   49c7dfa67c8d5d57614ee4146b1156b0
#
_cell.length_a   1.000
_cell.length_b   1.000
_cell.length_c   1.000
_cell.angle_alpha   90.00
_cell.angle_beta   90.00
_cell.angle_gamma   90.00
#
_symmetry.space_group_name_H-M   'P 1'
#
loop_
_entity.id
_entity.type
_entity.pdbx_description
1 polymer ?
#
loop_
_entity_poly.entity_id
_entity_poly.type
_entity_poly.pdbx_seq_one_letter_code
_entity_poly.pdbx_strand_id
1 'polypeptide(L)'
;MKPICLVTAPVATRSGYGAHSRDICRALIKLDTYDVRIWPVRWGNTPMNALHIDDPNDKVIIDRLLQDPQLERQPEVHIHIVIPTEFQPVGKYNIGITAGLETTLCKPEWLQGMNKMNLNLVPANFVKNTLANISFDVVDDRTQKNAGILKNEKPLEVLFEGVDTNIYKKTNEFSKSLVAEIDKVDEKFNFLYVGHWLQGNLGSDRKDTGMLVKVFCETFKNMKTKPALIMKTSGAGFSVLDREQILNKIHDIKKGIAGDLPN
;
A
#
# COMPACT_ATOMS: atom_id res chain seq x y z
N MET A 1 -19.70 26.99 -11.87
CA MET A 1 -18.79 25.89 -12.25
C MET A 1 -18.11 25.42 -10.97
N LYS A 2 -18.08 24.12 -10.69
CA LYS A 2 -17.38 23.60 -9.49
C LYS A 2 -15.87 23.83 -9.61
N PRO A 3 -15.16 24.05 -8.49
CA PRO A 3 -13.71 24.09 -8.49
C PRO A 3 -13.14 22.70 -8.86
N ILE A 4 -12.06 22.67 -9.64
CA ILE A 4 -11.41 21.42 -10.03
C ILE A 4 -10.57 20.88 -8.87
N CYS A 5 -10.77 19.61 -8.52
CA CYS A 5 -9.88 18.83 -7.69
C CYS A 5 -9.19 17.75 -8.54
N LEU A 6 -7.90 17.93 -8.80
CA LEU A 6 -7.08 16.90 -9.45
C LEU A 6 -6.57 15.93 -8.39
N VAL A 7 -6.82 14.65 -8.59
CA VAL A 7 -6.23 13.58 -7.79
C VAL A 7 -5.22 12.82 -8.64
N THR A 8 -3.94 12.92 -8.31
CA THR A 8 -2.86 12.14 -8.92
C THR A 8 -2.52 10.98 -8.01
N ALA A 9 -2.82 9.75 -8.43
CA ALA A 9 -2.76 8.61 -7.53
C ALA A 9 -2.75 7.25 -8.27
N PRO A 10 -2.24 6.17 -7.67
CA PRO A 10 -2.22 4.84 -8.29
C PRO A 10 -3.58 4.11 -8.19
N VAL A 11 -4.68 4.79 -8.52
CA VAL A 11 -6.07 4.31 -8.34
C VAL A 11 -6.36 2.98 -9.02
N ALA A 12 -5.71 2.71 -10.16
CA ALA A 12 -5.92 1.49 -10.95
C ALA A 12 -5.10 0.30 -10.47
N THR A 13 -4.24 0.46 -9.45
CA THR A 13 -3.32 -0.59 -9.02
C THR A 13 -3.88 -1.47 -7.90
N ARG A 14 -3.46 -2.75 -7.89
CA ARG A 14 -3.74 -3.69 -6.77
C ARG A 14 -2.72 -3.54 -5.65
N SER A 15 -2.64 -2.34 -5.07
CA SER A 15 -1.76 -2.01 -3.96
C SER A 15 -2.53 -1.36 -2.81
N GLY A 16 -1.92 -1.24 -1.63
CA GLY A 16 -2.47 -0.47 -0.50
C GLY A 16 -2.69 0.99 -0.89
N TYR A 17 -1.71 1.63 -1.53
CA TYR A 17 -1.86 2.98 -2.07
C TYR A 17 -3.02 3.08 -3.09
N GLY A 18 -3.19 2.07 -3.96
CA GLY A 18 -4.31 2.02 -4.90
C GLY A 18 -5.66 1.91 -4.19
N ALA A 19 -5.77 1.06 -3.17
CA ALA A 19 -7.00 0.93 -2.37
C ALA A 19 -7.34 2.25 -1.66
N HIS A 20 -6.39 2.81 -0.92
CA HIS A 20 -6.57 4.10 -0.25
C HIS A 20 -6.92 5.23 -1.22
N SER A 21 -6.28 5.28 -2.38
CA SER A 21 -6.59 6.25 -3.42
C SER A 21 -8.04 6.14 -3.93
N ARG A 22 -8.54 4.92 -4.12
CA ARG A 22 -9.94 4.69 -4.53
C ARG A 22 -10.92 5.17 -3.47
N ASP A 23 -10.60 4.93 -2.19
CA ASP A 23 -11.46 5.37 -1.08
C ASP A 23 -11.51 6.89 -0.98
N ILE A 24 -10.38 7.58 -1.10
CA ILE A 24 -10.32 9.05 -1.16
C ILE A 24 -11.09 9.60 -2.36
N CYS A 25 -10.89 9.01 -3.56
CA CYS A 25 -11.63 9.43 -4.75
C CYS A 25 -13.15 9.28 -4.57
N ARG A 26 -13.62 8.13 -4.07
CA ARG A 26 -15.06 7.91 -3.80
C ARG A 26 -15.61 8.89 -2.78
N ALA A 27 -14.86 9.18 -1.71
CA ALA A 27 -15.27 10.17 -0.71
C ALA A 27 -15.40 11.56 -1.31
N LEU A 28 -14.42 12.03 -2.10
CA LEU A 28 -14.46 13.32 -2.79
C LEU A 28 -15.61 13.42 -3.79
N ILE A 29 -15.85 12.36 -4.55
CA ILE A 29 -16.97 12.28 -5.50
C ILE A 29 -18.31 12.37 -4.78
N LYS A 30 -18.45 11.64 -3.65
CA LYS A 30 -19.67 11.63 -2.83
C LYS A 30 -19.94 12.99 -2.17
N LEU A 31 -18.91 13.74 -1.79
CA LEU A 31 -19.04 15.09 -1.24
C LEU A 31 -19.62 16.08 -2.25
N ASP A 32 -19.45 15.82 -3.54
CA ASP A 32 -19.99 16.60 -4.66
C ASP A 32 -19.63 18.11 -4.64
N THR A 33 -18.57 18.48 -3.90
CA THR A 33 -18.10 19.86 -3.78
C THR A 33 -17.23 20.27 -4.97
N TYR A 34 -16.49 19.32 -5.53
CA TYR A 34 -15.49 19.53 -6.59
C TYR A 34 -15.88 18.85 -7.90
N ASP A 35 -15.39 19.37 -9.02
CA ASP A 35 -15.21 18.61 -10.25
C ASP A 35 -13.94 17.76 -10.09
N VAL A 36 -14.13 16.49 -9.70
CA VAL A 36 -13.02 15.58 -9.45
C VAL A 36 -12.48 15.03 -10.75
N ARG A 37 -11.21 15.25 -11.01
CA ARG A 37 -10.44 14.71 -12.15
C ARG A 37 -9.33 13.81 -11.60
N ILE A 38 -9.07 12.68 -12.24
CA ILE A 38 -8.17 11.66 -11.71
C ILE A 38 -7.08 11.34 -12.73
N TRP A 39 -5.84 11.59 -12.38
CA TRP A 39 -4.68 11.17 -13.16
C TRP A 39 -4.09 9.88 -12.56
N PRO A 40 -4.22 8.73 -13.25
CA PRO A 40 -3.73 7.46 -12.74
C PRO A 40 -2.21 7.35 -12.93
N VAL A 41 -1.49 7.05 -11.85
CA VAL A 41 -0.05 6.80 -11.91
C VAL A 41 0.25 5.32 -11.63
N ARG A 42 1.44 4.87 -12.03
CA ARG A 42 1.93 3.53 -11.74
C ARG A 42 2.38 3.41 -10.29
N TRP A 43 2.39 2.21 -9.77
CA TRP A 43 2.96 1.86 -8.48
C TRP A 43 3.94 0.70 -8.66
N GLY A 44 5.19 1.04 -8.97
CA GLY A 44 6.21 0.06 -9.34
C GLY A 44 5.71 -0.87 -10.45
N ASN A 45 5.89 -2.17 -10.25
CA ASN A 45 5.45 -3.22 -11.17
C ASN A 45 4.04 -3.76 -10.87
N THR A 46 3.30 -3.12 -9.97
CA THR A 46 1.94 -3.57 -9.60
C THR A 46 0.99 -3.47 -10.80
N PRO A 47 0.20 -4.52 -11.09
CA PRO A 47 -0.78 -4.49 -12.18
C PRO A 47 -1.80 -3.37 -12.02
N MET A 48 -2.13 -2.71 -13.13
CA MET A 48 -3.13 -1.63 -13.20
C MET A 48 -4.51 -2.17 -13.62
N ASN A 49 -4.99 -3.21 -12.97
CA ASN A 49 -6.25 -3.91 -13.28
C ASN A 49 -7.18 -4.04 -12.06
N ALA A 50 -7.13 -3.06 -11.16
CA ALA A 50 -7.94 -3.07 -9.95
C ALA A 50 -9.33 -2.48 -10.16
N LEU A 51 -9.58 -1.75 -11.25
CA LEU A 51 -10.87 -1.14 -11.57
C LEU A 51 -11.64 -2.01 -12.57
N HIS A 52 -12.92 -2.25 -12.31
CA HIS A 52 -13.81 -3.04 -13.13
C HIS A 52 -14.99 -2.19 -13.63
N ILE A 53 -15.17 -2.12 -14.96
CA ILE A 53 -16.19 -1.26 -15.59
C ILE A 53 -17.61 -1.65 -15.21
N ASP A 54 -17.83 -2.92 -14.90
CA ASP A 54 -19.14 -3.46 -14.52
C ASP A 54 -19.46 -3.25 -13.03
N ASP A 55 -18.50 -2.78 -12.23
CA ASP A 55 -18.75 -2.42 -10.84
C ASP A 55 -19.13 -0.93 -10.75
N PRO A 56 -20.35 -0.60 -10.29
CA PRO A 56 -20.79 0.79 -10.13
C PRO A 56 -19.87 1.63 -9.24
N ASN A 57 -19.24 1.02 -8.23
CA ASN A 57 -18.31 1.73 -7.34
C ASN A 57 -16.96 2.08 -8.02
N ASP A 58 -16.58 1.28 -9.00
CA ASP A 58 -15.37 1.56 -9.79
C ASP A 58 -15.69 2.49 -10.96
N LYS A 59 -16.87 2.34 -11.55
CA LYS A 59 -17.33 3.15 -12.68
C LYS A 59 -17.28 4.65 -12.37
N VAL A 60 -17.64 5.08 -11.16
CA VAL A 60 -17.58 6.50 -10.77
C VAL A 60 -16.15 7.06 -10.79
N ILE A 61 -15.14 6.22 -10.57
CA ILE A 61 -13.73 6.56 -10.71
C ILE A 61 -13.33 6.54 -12.19
N ILE A 62 -13.69 5.48 -12.91
CA ILE A 62 -13.34 5.28 -14.33
C ILE A 62 -13.83 6.46 -15.18
N ASP A 63 -15.08 6.92 -14.96
CA ASP A 63 -15.68 8.05 -15.68
C ASP A 63 -14.95 9.39 -15.45
N ARG A 64 -14.01 9.46 -14.49
CA ARG A 64 -13.22 10.64 -14.13
C ARG A 64 -11.73 10.51 -14.44
N LEU A 65 -11.33 9.38 -15.00
CA LEU A 65 -9.94 9.17 -15.41
C LEU A 65 -9.59 10.08 -16.59
N LEU A 66 -8.52 10.81 -16.44
CA LEU A 66 -7.97 11.62 -17.53
C LEU A 66 -7.19 10.72 -18.50
N GLN A 67 -7.31 11.00 -19.78
CA GLN A 67 -6.52 10.39 -20.85
C GLN A 67 -5.21 11.17 -21.08
N ASP A 68 -5.21 12.45 -20.73
CA ASP A 68 -4.07 13.37 -20.82
C ASP A 68 -3.96 14.12 -19.48
N PRO A 69 -2.73 14.33 -18.95
CA PRO A 69 -2.53 15.07 -17.69
C PRO A 69 -2.85 16.57 -17.82
N GLN A 70 -3.01 17.09 -19.04
CA GLN A 70 -3.32 18.50 -19.27
C GLN A 70 -4.77 18.80 -18.91
N LEU A 71 -4.94 19.84 -18.09
CA LEU A 71 -6.24 20.41 -17.77
C LEU A 71 -6.41 21.76 -18.48
N GLU A 72 -7.66 22.13 -18.74
CA GLU A 72 -8.02 23.41 -19.34
C GLU A 72 -7.60 24.63 -18.50
N ARG A 73 -7.38 24.41 -17.18
CA ARG A 73 -6.91 25.43 -16.24
C ARG A 73 -6.24 24.80 -15.04
N GLN A 74 -5.48 25.59 -14.29
CA GLN A 74 -4.87 25.13 -13.05
C GLN A 74 -5.95 24.68 -12.05
N PRO A 75 -5.87 23.45 -11.47
CA PRO A 75 -6.83 22.99 -10.49
C PRO A 75 -6.77 23.79 -9.20
N GLU A 76 -7.92 24.05 -8.60
CA GLU A 76 -8.01 24.74 -7.31
C GLU A 76 -7.35 23.90 -6.20
N VAL A 77 -7.56 22.59 -6.24
CA VAL A 77 -6.95 21.65 -5.30
C VAL A 77 -6.26 20.53 -6.08
N HIS A 78 -5.06 20.19 -5.69
CA HIS A 78 -4.35 18.99 -6.15
C HIS A 78 -4.08 18.09 -4.97
N ILE A 79 -4.50 16.84 -5.07
CA ILE A 79 -4.21 15.78 -4.09
C ILE A 79 -3.27 14.78 -4.75
N HIS A 80 -2.06 14.63 -4.20
CA HIS A 80 -1.06 13.69 -4.71
C HIS A 80 -0.84 12.57 -3.71
N ILE A 81 -1.22 11.34 -4.08
CA ILE A 81 -1.20 10.16 -3.19
C ILE A 81 -0.09 9.22 -3.65
N VAL A 82 1.12 9.45 -3.15
CA VAL A 82 2.35 8.70 -3.47
C VAL A 82 3.36 8.84 -2.31
N ILE A 83 4.59 8.34 -2.49
CA ILE A 83 5.67 8.62 -1.55
C ILE A 83 6.14 10.08 -1.69
N PRO A 84 6.60 10.74 -0.61
CA PRO A 84 6.91 12.17 -0.62
C PRO A 84 7.96 12.60 -1.66
N THR A 85 8.91 11.73 -2.03
CA THR A 85 9.91 12.03 -3.07
C THR A 85 9.29 12.32 -4.44
N GLU A 86 8.08 11.82 -4.68
CA GLU A 86 7.35 11.99 -5.94
C GLU A 86 6.35 13.17 -5.92
N PHE A 87 6.20 13.85 -4.78
CA PHE A 87 5.25 14.97 -4.67
C PHE A 87 5.55 16.10 -5.66
N GLN A 88 4.52 16.50 -6.41
CA GLN A 88 4.56 17.60 -7.39
C GLN A 88 3.39 18.57 -7.12
N PRO A 89 3.67 19.85 -6.84
CA PRO A 89 2.63 20.84 -6.62
C PRO A 89 2.15 21.41 -7.97
N VAL A 90 0.96 21.03 -8.42
CA VAL A 90 0.39 21.53 -9.68
C VAL A 90 -0.88 22.36 -9.47
N GLY A 91 -1.52 22.25 -8.33
CA GLY A 91 -2.72 23.01 -7.96
C GLY A 91 -2.41 24.36 -7.34
N LYS A 92 -3.45 25.17 -7.14
CA LYS A 92 -3.37 26.38 -6.32
C LYS A 92 -3.16 26.04 -4.84
N TYR A 93 -3.77 24.93 -4.38
CA TYR A 93 -3.55 24.32 -3.07
C TYR A 93 -3.19 22.85 -3.25
N ASN A 94 -2.10 22.40 -2.64
CA ASN A 94 -1.52 21.08 -2.88
C ASN A 94 -1.49 20.26 -1.59
N ILE A 95 -2.09 19.08 -1.61
CA ILE A 95 -2.16 18.13 -0.50
C ILE A 95 -1.36 16.89 -0.87
N GLY A 96 -0.33 16.57 -0.08
CA GLY A 96 0.39 15.31 -0.19
C GLY A 96 -0.20 14.28 0.75
N ILE A 97 -0.53 13.09 0.26
CA ILE A 97 -0.99 11.96 1.09
C ILE A 97 -0.01 10.81 0.92
N THR A 98 0.50 10.29 2.02
CA THR A 98 1.42 9.16 2.02
C THR A 98 1.08 8.20 3.15
N ALA A 99 1.24 6.89 2.92
CA ALA A 99 1.17 5.90 3.99
C ALA A 99 2.31 6.09 5.02
N GLY A 100 3.35 6.82 4.64
CA GLY A 100 4.47 7.12 5.50
C GLY A 100 5.45 5.96 5.63
N LEU A 101 5.98 5.80 6.82
CA LEU A 101 7.07 4.87 7.12
C LEU A 101 6.75 4.03 8.35
N GLU A 102 7.33 2.86 8.40
CA GLU A 102 7.23 1.88 9.50
C GLU A 102 8.48 1.93 10.41
N THR A 103 9.39 2.86 10.11
CA THR A 103 10.68 3.07 10.81
C THR A 103 10.70 4.44 11.49
N THR A 104 11.76 4.75 12.23
CA THR A 104 11.93 6.01 12.94
C THR A 104 12.77 7.04 12.18
N LEU A 105 13.16 6.72 10.95
CA LEU A 105 13.97 7.61 10.10
C LEU A 105 13.54 7.48 8.64
N CYS A 106 13.49 8.59 7.91
CA CYS A 106 13.31 8.64 6.47
C CYS A 106 14.55 9.21 5.76
N LYS A 107 14.55 9.17 4.43
CA LYS A 107 15.56 9.87 3.64
C LYS A 107 15.29 11.38 3.61
N PRO A 108 16.32 12.24 3.50
CA PRO A 108 16.15 13.71 3.43
C PRO A 108 15.18 14.15 2.31
N GLU A 109 15.17 13.44 1.17
CA GLU A 109 14.32 13.74 0.02
C GLU A 109 12.81 13.65 0.35
N TRP A 110 12.43 12.90 1.40
CA TRP A 110 11.06 12.87 1.88
C TRP A 110 10.63 14.22 2.43
N LEU A 111 11.46 14.84 3.28
CA LEU A 111 11.18 16.16 3.83
C LEU A 111 11.19 17.24 2.74
N GLN A 112 12.10 17.13 1.77
CA GLN A 112 12.11 18.02 0.60
C GLN A 112 10.81 17.93 -0.19
N GLY A 113 10.29 16.74 -0.41
CA GLY A 113 9.02 16.50 -1.08
C GLY A 113 7.83 17.06 -0.30
N MET A 114 7.77 16.78 1.00
CA MET A 114 6.73 17.29 1.89
C MET A 114 6.69 18.83 1.91
N ASN A 115 7.85 19.47 1.90
CA ASN A 115 7.95 20.92 1.92
C ASN A 115 7.46 21.62 0.63
N LYS A 116 7.26 20.86 -0.46
CA LYS A 116 6.62 21.38 -1.69
C LYS A 116 5.09 21.51 -1.56
N MET A 117 4.47 20.79 -0.62
CA MET A 117 3.03 20.75 -0.47
C MET A 117 2.53 21.83 0.51
N ASN A 118 1.25 22.19 0.42
CA ASN A 118 0.63 23.12 1.38
C ASN A 118 0.17 22.39 2.64
N LEU A 119 -0.19 21.11 2.52
CA LEU A 119 -0.62 20.23 3.61
C LEU A 119 -0.13 18.81 3.31
N ASN A 120 0.34 18.12 4.34
CA ASN A 120 0.68 16.70 4.26
C ASN A 120 -0.23 15.88 5.17
N LEU A 121 -0.74 14.76 4.67
CA LEU A 121 -1.61 13.85 5.40
C LEU A 121 -0.94 12.47 5.51
N VAL A 122 -1.02 11.90 6.71
CA VAL A 122 -0.45 10.58 7.05
C VAL A 122 -1.46 9.75 7.83
N PRO A 123 -1.39 8.39 7.83
CA PRO A 123 -2.45 7.57 8.37
C PRO A 123 -2.46 7.45 9.90
N ALA A 124 -1.39 7.81 10.58
CA ALA A 124 -1.26 7.55 12.01
C ALA A 124 -0.42 8.59 12.76
N ASN A 125 -0.70 8.74 14.06
CA ASN A 125 0.10 9.60 14.95
C ASN A 125 1.57 9.18 15.02
N PHE A 126 1.88 7.88 14.93
CA PHE A 126 3.25 7.40 14.86
C PHE A 126 4.01 8.04 13.67
N VAL A 127 3.43 7.99 12.49
CA VAL A 127 4.02 8.57 11.27
C VAL A 127 4.13 10.09 11.39
N LYS A 128 3.06 10.76 11.86
CA LYS A 128 3.06 12.21 12.10
C LYS A 128 4.20 12.61 13.05
N ASN A 129 4.30 11.96 14.20
CA ASN A 129 5.31 12.29 15.21
C ASN A 129 6.73 12.00 14.70
N THR A 130 6.92 10.89 13.99
CA THR A 130 8.22 10.53 13.41
C THR A 130 8.68 11.60 12.41
N LEU A 131 7.84 11.93 11.42
CA LEU A 131 8.21 12.91 10.37
C LEU A 131 8.35 14.33 10.91
N ALA A 132 7.60 14.70 11.95
CA ALA A 132 7.70 16.02 12.60
C ALA A 132 9.03 16.19 13.38
N ASN A 133 9.61 15.10 13.88
CA ASN A 133 10.83 15.16 14.70
C ASN A 133 12.12 14.84 13.94
N ILE A 134 12.03 14.40 12.68
CA ILE A 134 13.23 14.16 11.85
C ILE A 134 13.80 15.48 11.34
N SER A 135 15.11 15.63 11.45
CA SER A 135 15.85 16.72 10.83
C SER A 135 17.21 16.25 10.35
N PHE A 136 17.76 16.95 9.35
CA PHE A 136 19.07 16.68 8.78
C PHE A 136 19.87 17.97 8.68
N ASP A 137 21.14 17.92 8.99
CA ASP A 137 22.06 19.01 8.68
C ASP A 137 22.26 19.09 7.16
N VAL A 138 22.11 20.29 6.63
CA VAL A 138 22.40 20.58 5.21
C VAL A 138 23.81 21.11 5.13
N VAL A 139 24.65 20.45 4.33
CA VAL A 139 26.04 20.87 4.09
C VAL A 139 26.14 21.44 2.68
N ASP A 140 26.72 22.61 2.54
CA ASP A 140 27.05 23.20 1.25
C ASP A 140 28.22 22.42 0.61
N ASP A 141 27.99 21.82 -0.55
CA ASP A 141 28.96 20.94 -1.22
C ASP A 141 30.28 21.65 -1.59
N ARG A 142 30.23 22.98 -1.83
CA ARG A 142 31.44 23.76 -2.21
C ARG A 142 32.25 24.20 -1.02
N THR A 143 31.55 24.61 0.05
CA THR A 143 32.23 25.20 1.23
C THR A 143 32.46 24.21 2.35
N GLN A 144 31.77 23.05 2.29
CA GLN A 144 31.72 22.01 3.34
C GLN A 144 31.24 22.57 4.70
N LYS A 145 30.54 23.71 4.68
CA LYS A 145 29.97 24.33 5.90
C LYS A 145 28.51 23.99 6.04
N ASN A 146 28.05 23.98 7.28
CA ASN A 146 26.63 23.84 7.56
C ASN A 146 25.85 25.00 6.92
N ALA A 147 24.88 24.68 6.07
CA ALA A 147 24.02 25.60 5.35
C ALA A 147 22.60 25.69 5.93
N GLY A 148 22.34 24.96 7.03
CA GLY A 148 21.05 24.96 7.72
C GLY A 148 20.58 23.59 8.16
N ILE A 149 19.28 23.51 8.50
CA ILE A 149 18.63 22.28 8.92
C ILE A 149 17.42 22.02 8.02
N LEU A 150 17.38 20.84 7.41
CA LEU A 150 16.22 20.35 6.67
C LEU A 150 15.27 19.64 7.65
N LYS A 151 14.06 20.14 7.76
CA LYS A 151 12.96 19.55 8.54
C LYS A 151 11.62 19.74 7.83
N ASN A 152 10.57 19.09 8.31
CA ASN A 152 9.23 19.39 7.82
C ASN A 152 8.79 20.79 8.27
N GLU A 153 8.46 21.67 7.32
CA GLU A 153 8.03 23.06 7.54
C GLU A 153 6.56 23.26 7.22
N LYS A 154 5.88 22.23 6.75
CA LYS A 154 4.48 22.33 6.33
C LYS A 154 3.56 21.66 7.33
N PRO A 155 2.28 22.08 7.38
CA PRO A 155 1.27 21.39 8.16
C PRO A 155 1.26 19.90 7.87
N LEU A 156 1.23 19.09 8.93
CA LEU A 156 1.25 17.64 8.88
C LEU A 156 0.14 17.11 9.80
N GLU A 157 -0.88 16.48 9.21
CA GLU A 157 -2.06 16.04 9.92
C GLU A 157 -2.32 14.54 9.70
N VAL A 158 -3.09 13.96 10.63
CA VAL A 158 -3.49 12.56 10.54
C VAL A 158 -4.83 12.47 9.80
N LEU A 159 -4.83 11.74 8.68
CA LEU A 159 -6.03 11.24 8.03
C LEU A 159 -6.01 9.72 8.17
N PHE A 160 -6.72 9.20 9.16
CA PHE A 160 -6.78 7.76 9.43
C PHE A 160 -7.43 7.01 8.27
N GLU A 161 -6.85 5.88 7.89
CA GLU A 161 -7.40 5.00 6.85
C GLU A 161 -8.61 4.24 7.42
N GLY A 162 -9.76 4.40 6.76
CA GLY A 162 -10.98 3.68 7.10
C GLY A 162 -11.06 2.31 6.43
N VAL A 163 -12.14 1.58 6.75
CA VAL A 163 -12.48 0.31 6.13
C VAL A 163 -13.97 0.30 5.76
N ASP A 164 -14.30 -0.26 4.61
CA ASP A 164 -15.71 -0.47 4.23
C ASP A 164 -16.29 -1.66 5.02
N THR A 165 -17.06 -1.36 6.05
CA THR A 165 -17.71 -2.37 6.91
C THR A 165 -18.84 -3.13 6.22
N ASN A 166 -19.29 -2.71 5.04
CA ASN A 166 -20.23 -3.50 4.23
C ASN A 166 -19.52 -4.68 3.55
N ILE A 167 -18.23 -4.50 3.22
CA ILE A 167 -17.38 -5.52 2.60
C ILE A 167 -16.66 -6.34 3.69
N TYR A 168 -15.97 -5.66 4.61
CA TYR A 168 -15.16 -6.29 5.65
C TYR A 168 -15.97 -6.45 6.94
N LYS A 169 -16.76 -7.49 7.01
CA LYS A 169 -17.60 -7.83 8.16
C LYS A 169 -17.60 -9.32 8.42
N LYS A 170 -17.93 -9.70 9.65
CA LYS A 170 -18.23 -11.10 9.95
C LYS A 170 -19.44 -11.54 9.14
N THR A 171 -19.32 -12.65 8.42
CA THR A 171 -20.41 -13.24 7.65
C THR A 171 -20.52 -14.73 7.95
N ASN A 172 -21.72 -15.29 7.80
CA ASN A 172 -21.97 -16.72 7.79
C ASN A 172 -22.34 -17.21 6.38
N GLU A 173 -22.29 -16.30 5.39
CA GLU A 173 -22.61 -16.60 3.99
C GLU A 173 -21.29 -16.69 3.21
N PHE A 174 -21.01 -17.87 2.68
CA PHE A 174 -19.81 -18.15 1.90
C PHE A 174 -20.19 -18.74 0.55
N SER A 175 -19.41 -18.42 -0.50
CA SER A 175 -19.61 -19.07 -1.78
C SER A 175 -19.33 -20.57 -1.67
N LYS A 176 -20.14 -21.39 -2.33
CA LYS A 176 -19.94 -22.85 -2.34
C LYS A 176 -18.57 -23.27 -2.83
N SER A 177 -18.00 -22.53 -3.80
CA SER A 177 -16.67 -22.78 -4.33
C SER A 177 -15.59 -22.53 -3.28
N LEU A 178 -15.71 -21.45 -2.49
CA LEU A 178 -14.77 -21.17 -1.39
C LEU A 178 -14.82 -22.25 -0.32
N VAL A 179 -16.03 -22.65 0.10
CA VAL A 179 -16.21 -23.72 1.09
C VAL A 179 -15.56 -25.00 0.59
N ALA A 180 -15.84 -25.40 -0.66
CA ALA A 180 -15.26 -26.61 -1.25
C ALA A 180 -13.72 -26.60 -1.34
N GLU A 181 -13.10 -25.43 -1.47
CA GLU A 181 -11.63 -25.31 -1.45
C GLU A 181 -11.08 -25.38 -0.01
N ILE A 182 -11.73 -24.77 0.95
CA ILE A 182 -11.32 -24.80 2.36
C ILE A 182 -11.52 -26.21 2.96
N ASP A 183 -12.58 -26.92 2.59
CA ASP A 183 -12.88 -28.28 3.04
C ASP A 183 -11.84 -29.32 2.57
N LYS A 184 -10.94 -28.96 1.64
CA LYS A 184 -9.78 -29.81 1.25
C LYS A 184 -8.64 -29.76 2.26
N VAL A 185 -8.70 -28.86 3.23
CA VAL A 185 -7.70 -28.73 4.29
C VAL A 185 -8.14 -29.58 5.47
N ASP A 186 -7.41 -30.66 5.76
CA ASP A 186 -7.76 -31.64 6.78
C ASP A 186 -7.62 -31.11 8.21
N GLU A 187 -6.78 -30.10 8.41
CA GLU A 187 -6.49 -29.53 9.74
C GLU A 187 -7.68 -28.72 10.26
N LYS A 188 -8.02 -28.98 11.54
CA LYS A 188 -9.17 -28.33 12.21
C LYS A 188 -8.96 -26.86 12.51
N PHE A 189 -7.72 -26.41 12.59
CA PHE A 189 -7.36 -25.02 12.85
C PHE A 189 -6.34 -24.55 11.82
N ASN A 190 -6.60 -23.39 11.24
CA ASN A 190 -5.81 -22.86 10.15
C ASN A 190 -5.42 -21.41 10.41
N PHE A 191 -4.16 -21.09 10.20
CA PHE A 191 -3.69 -19.71 10.11
C PHE A 191 -3.84 -19.23 8.67
N LEU A 192 -4.25 -17.96 8.48
CA LEU A 192 -4.34 -17.34 7.17
C LEU A 192 -3.31 -16.23 7.04
N TYR A 193 -2.46 -16.33 6.02
CA TYR A 193 -1.60 -15.26 5.56
C TYR A 193 -2.10 -14.71 4.22
N VAL A 194 -2.22 -13.37 4.12
CA VAL A 194 -2.56 -12.68 2.88
C VAL A 194 -1.50 -11.62 2.59
N GLY A 195 -0.77 -11.76 1.50
CA GLY A 195 0.29 -10.81 1.16
C GLY A 195 1.17 -11.27 0.01
N HIS A 196 1.96 -10.34 -0.53
CA HIS A 196 2.94 -10.66 -1.56
C HIS A 196 4.21 -11.22 -0.91
N TRP A 197 4.78 -12.26 -1.52
CA TRP A 197 6.12 -12.73 -1.21
C TRP A 197 7.10 -12.15 -2.23
N LEU A 198 7.56 -10.95 -1.96
CA LEU A 198 8.46 -10.20 -2.84
C LEU A 198 9.86 -10.82 -2.89
N GLN A 199 10.75 -10.21 -3.67
CA GLN A 199 12.14 -10.61 -3.76
C GLN A 199 12.84 -10.41 -2.40
N GLY A 200 13.79 -11.28 -2.13
CA GLY A 200 14.57 -11.32 -0.92
C GLY A 200 14.83 -12.75 -0.47
N ASN A 201 15.96 -12.95 0.22
CA ASN A 201 16.27 -14.21 0.88
C ASN A 201 15.47 -14.34 2.19
N LEU A 202 15.57 -15.50 2.83
CA LEU A 202 14.98 -15.74 4.14
C LEU A 202 15.40 -14.65 5.14
N GLY A 203 14.41 -13.97 5.74
CA GLY A 203 14.64 -12.87 6.69
C GLY A 203 14.98 -11.52 6.04
N SER A 204 14.91 -11.40 4.73
CA SER A 204 15.22 -10.15 4.02
C SER A 204 14.14 -9.66 3.04
N ASP A 205 13.03 -10.38 2.89
CA ASP A 205 11.88 -9.85 2.16
C ASP A 205 11.08 -8.89 3.06
N ARG A 206 10.46 -7.87 2.47
CA ARG A 206 9.79 -6.78 3.21
C ARG A 206 8.72 -7.23 4.20
N LYS A 207 8.05 -8.34 3.92
CA LYS A 207 6.98 -8.89 4.79
C LYS A 207 7.44 -10.09 5.62
N ASP A 208 8.70 -10.44 5.49
CA ASP A 208 9.33 -11.56 6.19
C ASP A 208 8.57 -12.89 6.07
N THR A 209 7.99 -13.11 4.88
CA THR A 209 7.12 -14.26 4.57
C THR A 209 7.86 -15.57 4.71
N GLY A 210 9.12 -15.60 4.29
CA GLY A 210 9.96 -16.79 4.46
C GLY A 210 10.19 -17.14 5.93
N MET A 211 10.42 -16.14 6.77
CA MET A 211 10.58 -16.33 8.21
C MET A 211 9.26 -16.79 8.86
N LEU A 212 8.11 -16.26 8.43
CA LEU A 212 6.80 -16.75 8.88
C LEU A 212 6.66 -18.25 8.62
N VAL A 213 6.97 -18.73 7.42
CA VAL A 213 6.92 -20.17 7.07
C VAL A 213 7.87 -20.97 7.97
N LYS A 214 9.11 -20.49 8.15
CA LYS A 214 10.11 -21.16 9.00
C LYS A 214 9.63 -21.27 10.44
N VAL A 215 9.23 -20.16 11.04
CA VAL A 215 8.77 -20.10 12.44
C VAL A 215 7.52 -20.97 12.65
N PHE A 216 6.58 -20.93 11.69
CA PHE A 216 5.40 -21.79 11.72
C PHE A 216 5.79 -23.28 11.76
N CYS A 217 6.66 -23.72 10.85
CA CYS A 217 7.13 -25.10 10.80
C CYS A 217 7.88 -25.49 12.08
N GLU A 218 8.78 -24.66 12.58
CA GLU A 218 9.54 -24.93 13.81
C GLU A 218 8.67 -24.98 15.06
N THR A 219 7.63 -24.13 15.13
CA THR A 219 6.72 -24.07 16.28
C THR A 219 5.82 -25.29 16.36
N PHE A 220 5.30 -25.74 15.23
CA PHE A 220 4.27 -26.79 15.21
C PHE A 220 4.79 -28.17 14.80
N LYS A 221 6.12 -28.31 14.53
CA LYS A 221 6.70 -29.64 14.26
C LYS A 221 6.48 -30.63 15.41
N ASN A 222 6.31 -31.87 15.05
CA ASN A 222 6.15 -33.00 15.98
C ASN A 222 4.93 -32.91 16.93
N MET A 223 4.02 -31.96 16.74
CA MET A 223 2.78 -31.89 17.48
C MET A 223 1.82 -33.00 17.02
N LYS A 224 1.08 -33.58 17.93
CA LYS A 224 0.07 -34.63 17.65
C LYS A 224 -1.07 -34.05 16.76
N THR A 225 -1.48 -32.84 17.05
CA THR A 225 -2.46 -32.08 16.24
C THR A 225 -1.81 -30.79 15.73
N LYS A 226 -1.53 -30.75 14.47
CA LYS A 226 -0.89 -29.60 13.83
C LYS A 226 -1.94 -28.71 13.19
N PRO A 227 -1.75 -27.38 13.17
CA PRO A 227 -2.51 -26.48 12.33
C PRO A 227 -1.97 -26.48 10.90
N ALA A 228 -2.74 -25.96 9.93
CA ALA A 228 -2.21 -25.61 8.62
C ALA A 228 -1.97 -24.09 8.49
N LEU A 229 -1.08 -23.71 7.56
CA LEU A 229 -0.86 -22.34 7.15
C LEU A 229 -1.38 -22.14 5.73
N ILE A 230 -2.56 -21.53 5.62
CA ILE A 230 -3.15 -21.17 4.34
C ILE A 230 -2.52 -19.86 3.86
N MET A 231 -1.88 -19.90 2.70
CA MET A 231 -1.20 -18.72 2.14
C MET A 231 -1.88 -18.24 0.87
N LYS A 232 -2.54 -17.07 0.93
CA LYS A 232 -2.98 -16.32 -0.24
C LYS A 232 -1.89 -15.35 -0.64
N THR A 233 -1.02 -15.76 -1.55
CA THR A 233 0.19 -15.03 -1.90
C THR A 233 0.47 -15.04 -3.40
N SER A 234 1.32 -14.12 -3.85
CA SER A 234 1.88 -14.07 -5.19
C SER A 234 3.30 -13.49 -5.13
N GLY A 235 4.10 -13.73 -6.16
CA GLY A 235 5.36 -13.03 -6.38
C GLY A 235 5.16 -11.62 -6.94
N ALA A 236 6.27 -10.99 -7.34
CA ALA A 236 6.24 -9.65 -7.92
C ALA A 236 5.72 -9.64 -9.38
N GLY A 237 5.79 -10.78 -10.08
CA GLY A 237 5.44 -10.90 -11.49
C GLY A 237 3.95 -11.10 -11.76
N PHE A 238 3.17 -11.52 -10.78
CA PHE A 238 1.77 -11.91 -10.90
C PHE A 238 1.54 -12.92 -12.05
N SER A 239 2.49 -13.83 -12.22
CA SER A 239 2.50 -14.82 -13.30
C SER A 239 2.15 -16.22 -12.80
N VAL A 240 1.87 -17.14 -13.74
CA VAL A 240 1.63 -18.57 -13.42
C VAL A 240 2.88 -19.21 -12.79
N LEU A 241 4.06 -18.71 -13.15
CA LEU A 241 5.34 -19.16 -12.60
C LEU A 241 5.55 -18.78 -11.13
N ASP A 242 4.88 -17.76 -10.66
CA ASP A 242 4.94 -17.33 -9.24
C ASP A 242 4.58 -18.47 -8.29
N ARG A 243 3.59 -19.29 -8.66
CA ARG A 243 3.18 -20.43 -7.82
C ARG A 243 4.29 -21.44 -7.63
N GLU A 244 4.97 -21.84 -8.70
CA GLU A 244 6.10 -22.79 -8.64
C GLU A 244 7.26 -22.21 -7.83
N GLN A 245 7.60 -20.94 -8.06
CA GLN A 245 8.67 -20.27 -7.32
C GLN A 245 8.36 -20.22 -5.82
N ILE A 246 7.13 -19.93 -5.43
CA ILE A 246 6.70 -19.89 -4.03
C ILE A 246 6.75 -21.29 -3.41
N LEU A 247 6.26 -22.31 -4.12
CA LEU A 247 6.33 -23.71 -3.66
C LEU A 247 7.78 -24.17 -3.45
N ASN A 248 8.68 -23.80 -4.37
CA ASN A 248 10.11 -24.12 -4.24
C ASN A 248 10.72 -23.42 -3.01
N LYS A 249 10.41 -22.16 -2.78
CA LYS A 249 10.87 -21.44 -1.56
C LYS A 249 10.37 -22.11 -0.27
N ILE A 250 9.09 -22.51 -0.24
CA ILE A 250 8.54 -23.25 0.91
C ILE A 250 9.25 -24.59 1.10
N HIS A 251 9.47 -25.34 0.03
CA HIS A 251 10.17 -26.61 0.05
C HIS A 251 11.60 -26.45 0.60
N ASP A 252 12.34 -25.47 0.13
CA ASP A 252 13.71 -25.21 0.58
C ASP A 252 13.77 -24.85 2.08
N ILE A 253 12.80 -24.05 2.56
CA ILE A 253 12.70 -23.73 3.97
C ILE A 253 12.40 -25.01 4.79
N LYS A 254 11.40 -25.79 4.36
CA LYS A 254 10.99 -27.03 5.07
C LYS A 254 12.13 -28.06 5.09
N LYS A 255 12.91 -28.19 4.02
CA LYS A 255 14.07 -29.10 3.92
C LYS A 255 15.14 -28.82 4.97
N GLY A 256 15.28 -27.58 5.42
CA GLY A 256 16.22 -27.19 6.48
C GLY A 256 15.72 -27.47 7.91
N ILE A 257 14.51 -28.02 8.09
CA ILE A 257 13.90 -28.22 9.43
C ILE A 257 13.67 -29.73 9.63
N ALA A 258 14.32 -30.30 10.64
CA ALA A 258 14.12 -31.72 10.98
C ALA A 258 12.83 -31.93 11.82
N GLY A 259 12.16 -33.04 11.53
CA GLY A 259 10.96 -33.47 12.25
C GLY A 259 9.74 -33.64 11.35
N ASP A 260 8.60 -33.98 11.96
CA ASP A 260 7.31 -34.10 11.28
C ASP A 260 6.63 -32.74 11.25
N LEU A 261 6.63 -32.10 10.08
CA LEU A 261 6.25 -30.68 9.88
C LEU A 261 4.74 -30.52 9.65
N PRO A 262 4.16 -29.34 10.00
CA PRO A 262 2.80 -28.97 9.64
C PRO A 262 2.67 -28.67 8.13
N ASN A 263 1.41 -28.64 7.66
CA ASN A 263 1.07 -28.24 6.29
C ASN A 263 0.97 -26.71 6.11
#